data_e26f7837184891cc01ebfcc5ff6e8019
#
_entry.id   e26f7837184891cc01ebfcc5ff6e8019
#
_cell.length_a   1.000
_cell.length_b   1.000
_cell.length_c   1.000
_cell.angle_alpha   90.00
_cell.angle_beta   90.00
_cell.angle_gamma   90.00
#
_symmetry.space_group_name_H-M   'P 1'
#
loop_
_entity.id
_entity.type
_entity.pdbx_description
1 polymer ?
#
loop_
_entity_poly.entity_id
_entity_poly.type
_entity_poly.pdbx_seq_one_letter_code
_entity_poly.pdbx_strand_id
1 'polypeptide(L)'
;MRYTKDAGFGRLYAESVRLGGSGKVFVVGKAALAQRDIYTELFGVDPDGKVRFAATIAGALSQCTANAGDTIYVLPGHTEDIAGAAGIVLNIAGVNIIGLGQGSIRPTISFTTAITAQMTVTAANVTIKNMIFTCAFDAITAMISVTGADVTFDGCEFNTNSGTVGTVLGILTAATATRFKVVNSRFLGPAANTGTTTTAQIKHEVGVDYLFQNNYXTGKMTQAILNATALLRGLIDNNRFVVATGTVAISMHASSTPFISNNRMNVASGTAPIVAAAGFVAGNVYSAAAGVTAGTASTI
;
A
#
# COMPACT_ATOMS: atom_id res chain seq x y z
N MET A 1 -18.62 -43.01 0.65
CA MET A 1 -17.44 -42.20 0.93
C MET A 1 -17.91 -40.78 1.23
N ARG A 2 -17.94 -40.39 2.48
CA ARG A 2 -18.31 -39.02 2.85
C ARG A 2 -17.11 -38.13 2.57
N TYR A 3 -17.18 -37.32 1.52
CA TYR A 3 -16.27 -36.22 1.37
C TYR A 3 -16.48 -35.30 2.54
N THR A 4 -15.60 -35.32 3.47
CA THR A 4 -15.58 -34.30 4.50
C THR A 4 -15.18 -32.99 3.81
N LYS A 5 -16.02 -32.00 3.89
CA LYS A 5 -15.80 -30.63 3.34
C LYS A 5 -14.56 -29.95 3.95
N ASP A 6 -13.72 -30.70 4.65
CA ASP A 6 -12.62 -30.17 5.43
C ASP A 6 -11.27 -30.18 4.70
N ALA A 7 -11.24 -30.60 3.43
CA ALA A 7 -9.96 -30.87 2.77
C ALA A 7 -9.42 -29.71 1.90
N GLY A 8 -9.95 -28.52 2.04
CA GLY A 8 -9.47 -27.40 1.25
C GLY A 8 -9.34 -26.14 2.09
N PHE A 9 -10.34 -25.32 1.98
CA PHE A 9 -10.37 -24.04 2.67
C PHE A 9 -10.59 -24.15 4.20
N GLY A 10 -11.15 -25.26 4.66
CA GLY A 10 -11.25 -25.53 6.10
C GLY A 10 -9.88 -25.56 6.76
N ARG A 11 -8.86 -26.04 6.05
CA ARG A 11 -7.47 -26.02 6.52
C ARG A 11 -6.92 -24.61 6.58
N LEU A 12 -7.21 -23.79 5.58
CA LEU A 12 -6.79 -22.38 5.58
C LEU A 12 -7.45 -21.60 6.71
N TYR A 13 -8.72 -21.87 6.95
CA TYR A 13 -9.45 -21.25 8.05
C TYR A 13 -8.84 -21.68 9.39
N ALA A 14 -8.60 -22.97 9.58
CA ALA A 14 -8.01 -23.49 10.81
C ALA A 14 -6.57 -23.00 11.01
N GLU A 15 -5.81 -22.88 9.93
CA GLU A 15 -4.43 -22.37 10.01
C GLU A 15 -4.39 -20.86 10.23
N SER A 16 -5.31 -20.11 9.64
CA SER A 16 -5.37 -18.66 9.89
C SER A 16 -5.80 -18.36 11.33
N VAL A 17 -6.67 -19.16 11.87
CA VAL A 17 -7.07 -19.07 13.28
C VAL A 17 -5.91 -19.47 14.20
N ARG A 18 -5.09 -20.43 13.79
CA ARG A 18 -3.92 -20.85 14.57
C ARG A 18 -2.77 -19.84 14.51
N LEU A 19 -2.68 -19.10 13.40
CA LEU A 19 -1.55 -18.20 13.18
C LEU A 19 -1.79 -16.76 13.64
N GLY A 20 -3.03 -16.36 13.89
CA GLY A 20 -3.30 -14.95 14.12
C GLY A 20 -4.29 -14.58 15.20
N GLY A 21 -4.88 -15.51 15.88
CA GLY A 21 -5.81 -15.15 16.96
C GLY A 21 -7.23 -15.65 16.75
N SER A 22 -8.12 -15.17 17.59
CA SER A 22 -9.53 -15.59 17.64
C SER A 22 -10.45 -14.86 16.67
N GLY A 23 -9.86 -14.11 15.72
CA GLY A 23 -10.64 -13.26 14.82
C GLY A 23 -11.51 -14.02 13.82
N LYS A 24 -12.56 -13.36 13.39
CA LYS A 24 -13.48 -13.87 12.38
C LYS A 24 -12.90 -13.68 10.99
N VAL A 25 -13.35 -14.52 10.06
CA VAL A 25 -12.97 -14.41 8.66
C VAL A 25 -14.18 -13.92 7.86
N PHE A 26 -13.96 -12.89 7.07
CA PHE A 26 -14.95 -12.34 6.15
C PHE A 26 -14.42 -12.47 4.73
N VAL A 27 -15.31 -12.59 3.76
CA VAL A 27 -14.94 -12.67 2.34
C VAL A 27 -15.66 -11.57 1.58
N VAL A 28 -14.93 -10.87 0.73
CA VAL A 28 -15.47 -9.81 -0.12
C VAL A 28 -15.35 -10.24 -1.58
N GLY A 29 -16.45 -10.13 -2.31
CA GLY A 29 -16.49 -10.45 -3.73
C GLY A 29 -17.66 -9.76 -4.41
N LYS A 30 -17.72 -9.87 -5.73
CA LYS A 30 -18.83 -9.30 -6.47
C LYS A 30 -20.15 -9.94 -6.00
N ALA A 31 -21.21 -9.14 -5.97
CA ALA A 31 -22.50 -9.58 -5.50
C ALA A 31 -23.22 -10.57 -6.46
N ALA A 32 -22.55 -10.97 -7.54
CA ALA A 32 -23.11 -11.97 -8.45
C ALA A 32 -23.39 -13.27 -7.69
N LEU A 33 -24.58 -13.80 -7.90
CA LEU A 33 -25.05 -15.02 -7.24
C LEU A 33 -24.04 -16.15 -7.30
N ALA A 34 -23.38 -16.29 -8.43
CA ALA A 34 -22.39 -17.37 -8.62
C ALA A 34 -21.22 -17.31 -7.63
N GLN A 35 -20.71 -16.12 -7.31
CA GLN A 35 -19.63 -16.01 -6.32
C GLN A 35 -20.12 -16.28 -4.91
N ARG A 36 -21.33 -15.83 -4.60
CA ARG A 36 -21.93 -16.10 -3.30
C ARG A 36 -22.20 -17.59 -3.10
N ASP A 37 -22.69 -18.27 -4.13
CA ASP A 37 -22.94 -19.70 -4.08
C ASP A 37 -21.66 -20.48 -3.91
N ILE A 38 -20.62 -20.13 -4.66
CA ILE A 38 -19.28 -20.72 -4.52
C ILE A 38 -18.76 -20.51 -3.10
N TYR A 39 -18.91 -19.30 -2.57
CA TYR A 39 -18.48 -19.01 -1.20
C TYR A 39 -19.21 -19.93 -0.21
N THR A 40 -20.53 -20.00 -0.31
CA THR A 40 -21.33 -20.81 0.61
C THR A 40 -20.96 -22.30 0.51
N GLU A 41 -20.67 -22.76 -0.70
CA GLU A 41 -20.27 -24.14 -0.95
C GLU A 41 -18.87 -24.45 -0.37
N LEU A 42 -17.92 -23.52 -0.54
CA LEU A 42 -16.53 -23.74 -0.13
C LEU A 42 -16.30 -23.50 1.37
N PHE A 43 -16.92 -22.49 1.93
CA PHE A 43 -16.67 -22.07 3.32
C PHE A 43 -17.78 -22.50 4.28
N GLY A 44 -18.95 -22.81 3.75
CA GLY A 44 -20.10 -23.19 4.56
C GLY A 44 -20.67 -22.00 5.33
N VAL A 45 -21.37 -22.32 6.37
CA VAL A 45 -21.95 -21.34 7.31
C VAL A 45 -21.19 -21.47 8.63
N ASP A 46 -20.84 -20.34 9.23
CA ASP A 46 -20.15 -20.33 10.51
C ASP A 46 -20.95 -21.08 11.59
N PRO A 47 -20.29 -21.52 12.65
CA PRO A 47 -21.01 -22.17 13.76
C PRO A 47 -22.12 -21.32 14.36
N ASP A 48 -22.06 -19.98 14.20
CA ASP A 48 -23.13 -19.09 14.64
C ASP A 48 -24.23 -18.91 13.60
N GLY A 49 -24.19 -19.66 12.49
CA GLY A 49 -25.20 -19.62 11.44
C GLY A 49 -25.11 -18.42 10.50
N LYS A 50 -24.04 -17.63 10.55
CA LYS A 50 -23.91 -16.41 9.77
C LYS A 50 -23.07 -16.60 8.53
N VAL A 51 -23.49 -16.00 7.43
CA VAL A 51 -22.73 -15.93 6.19
C VAL A 51 -21.88 -14.64 6.22
N ARG A 52 -20.58 -14.80 6.23
CA ARG A 52 -19.65 -13.67 6.31
C ARG A 52 -19.14 -13.26 4.93
N PHE A 53 -20.07 -13.14 3.99
CA PHE A 53 -19.77 -12.68 2.62
C PHE A 53 -20.33 -11.28 2.45
N ALA A 54 -19.50 -10.35 1.99
CA ALA A 54 -19.89 -8.97 1.73
C ALA A 54 -19.57 -8.58 0.28
N ALA A 55 -20.36 -7.67 -0.26
CA ALA A 55 -20.14 -7.16 -1.62
C ALA A 55 -19.03 -6.10 -1.67
N THR A 56 -18.69 -5.50 -0.52
CA THR A 56 -17.70 -4.43 -0.45
C THR A 56 -16.82 -4.59 0.78
N ILE A 57 -15.62 -4.01 0.72
CA ILE A 57 -14.70 -3.99 1.87
C ILE A 57 -15.35 -3.27 3.06
N ALA A 58 -16.03 -2.14 2.81
CA ALA A 58 -16.73 -1.41 3.86
C ALA A 58 -17.82 -2.26 4.51
N GLY A 59 -18.54 -3.05 3.71
CA GLY A 59 -19.58 -3.95 4.23
C GLY A 59 -19.02 -5.06 5.12
N ALA A 60 -17.86 -5.61 4.76
CA ALA A 60 -17.19 -6.59 5.62
C ALA A 60 -16.66 -5.93 6.89
N LEU A 61 -16.03 -4.77 6.74
CA LEU A 61 -15.42 -4.03 7.85
C LEU A 61 -16.46 -3.69 8.93
N SER A 62 -17.68 -3.33 8.51
CA SER A 62 -18.75 -2.97 9.47
C SER A 62 -19.14 -4.14 10.39
N GLN A 63 -18.77 -5.36 10.03
CA GLN A 63 -19.04 -6.55 10.83
C GLN A 63 -17.85 -6.98 11.69
N CYS A 64 -16.70 -6.34 11.50
CA CYS A 64 -15.48 -6.65 12.24
C CYS A 64 -15.53 -6.08 13.65
N THR A 65 -14.78 -6.72 14.54
CA THR A 65 -14.65 -6.31 15.95
C THR A 65 -13.22 -5.79 16.16
N ALA A 66 -13.11 -4.61 16.75
CA ALA A 66 -11.81 -4.01 16.98
C ALA A 66 -10.93 -4.91 17.87
N ASN A 67 -9.68 -5.06 17.46
CA ASN A 67 -8.66 -5.83 18.18
C ASN A 67 -9.00 -7.32 18.35
N ALA A 68 -9.91 -7.84 17.55
CA ALA A 68 -10.25 -9.28 17.57
C ALA A 68 -9.35 -10.09 16.62
N GLY A 69 -8.58 -9.42 15.76
CA GLY A 69 -7.75 -10.12 14.77
C GLY A 69 -8.53 -10.57 13.54
N ASP A 70 -9.64 -9.89 13.26
CA ASP A 70 -10.49 -10.24 12.12
C ASP A 70 -9.74 -10.08 10.80
N THR A 71 -10.05 -10.98 9.86
CA THR A 71 -9.42 -10.98 8.53
C THR A 71 -10.48 -10.92 7.44
N ILE A 72 -10.27 -10.01 6.49
CA ILE A 72 -11.12 -9.85 5.31
C ILE A 72 -10.32 -10.34 4.10
N TYR A 73 -10.77 -11.44 3.48
CA TYR A 73 -10.21 -11.90 2.22
C TYR A 73 -11.00 -11.29 1.07
N VAL A 74 -10.29 -10.62 0.17
CA VAL A 74 -10.93 -10.02 -1.01
C VAL A 74 -10.64 -10.92 -2.21
N LEU A 75 -11.70 -11.39 -2.86
CA LEU A 75 -11.62 -12.40 -3.91
C LEU A 75 -10.96 -11.86 -5.19
N PRO A 76 -10.32 -12.74 -5.97
CA PRO A 76 -9.70 -12.33 -7.24
C PRO A 76 -10.73 -11.68 -8.17
N GLY A 77 -10.32 -10.64 -8.87
CA GLY A 77 -11.19 -9.93 -9.81
C GLY A 77 -12.19 -8.99 -9.17
N HIS A 78 -12.17 -8.86 -7.84
CA HIS A 78 -13.03 -7.88 -7.16
C HIS A 78 -12.55 -6.46 -7.48
N THR A 79 -13.49 -5.57 -7.75
CA THR A 79 -13.20 -4.16 -8.01
C THR A 79 -14.14 -3.26 -7.20
N GLU A 80 -13.57 -2.18 -6.61
CA GLU A 80 -14.38 -1.14 -5.96
C GLU A 80 -13.89 0.22 -6.43
N ASP A 81 -14.83 1.14 -6.64
CA ASP A 81 -14.53 2.52 -7.04
C ASP A 81 -14.73 3.47 -5.88
N ILE A 82 -13.74 4.30 -5.63
CA ILE A 82 -13.81 5.40 -4.66
C ILE A 82 -14.00 6.70 -5.43
N ALA A 83 -15.18 7.32 -5.29
CA ALA A 83 -15.56 8.51 -6.06
C ALA A 83 -15.35 9.82 -5.29
N GLY A 84 -15.05 9.77 -4.01
CA GLY A 84 -14.89 10.98 -3.19
C GLY A 84 -14.14 10.72 -1.91
N ALA A 85 -14.13 11.70 -1.03
CA ALA A 85 -13.44 11.63 0.26
C ALA A 85 -14.01 10.50 1.12
N ALA A 86 -13.13 9.78 1.80
CA ALA A 86 -13.50 8.72 2.73
C ALA A 86 -14.38 7.63 2.07
N GLY A 87 -14.04 7.27 0.83
CA GLY A 87 -14.78 6.22 0.12
C GLY A 87 -14.69 4.86 0.80
N ILE A 88 -13.49 4.51 1.28
CA ILE A 88 -13.29 3.34 2.16
C ILE A 88 -12.55 3.86 3.40
N VAL A 89 -13.16 3.67 4.56
CA VAL A 89 -12.59 4.13 5.83
C VAL A 89 -12.26 2.90 6.70
N LEU A 90 -10.97 2.62 6.88
CA LEU A 90 -10.50 1.51 7.71
C LEU A 90 -10.36 2.04 9.15
N ASN A 91 -11.47 1.96 9.88
CA ASN A 91 -11.60 2.53 11.22
C ASN A 91 -11.75 1.48 12.33
N ILE A 92 -11.49 0.20 12.01
CA ILE A 92 -11.56 -0.88 12.98
C ILE A 92 -10.13 -1.39 13.22
N ALA A 93 -9.65 -1.27 14.45
CA ALA A 93 -8.28 -1.63 14.80
C ALA A 93 -8.06 -3.15 14.75
N GLY A 94 -6.87 -3.56 14.33
CA GLY A 94 -6.46 -4.95 14.36
C GLY A 94 -7.03 -5.81 13.23
N VAL A 95 -7.49 -5.18 12.13
CA VAL A 95 -8.07 -5.90 10.99
C VAL A 95 -7.00 -6.14 9.92
N ASN A 96 -7.03 -7.34 9.33
CA ASN A 96 -6.20 -7.69 8.18
C ASN A 96 -7.06 -7.73 6.91
N ILE A 97 -6.62 -7.07 5.84
CA ILE A 97 -7.28 -7.11 4.52
C ILE A 97 -6.32 -7.76 3.55
N ILE A 98 -6.71 -8.90 2.99
CA ILE A 98 -5.82 -9.71 2.16
C ILE A 98 -6.46 -9.98 0.82
N GLY A 99 -5.89 -9.40 -0.24
CA GLY A 99 -6.30 -9.68 -1.60
C GLY A 99 -5.83 -11.05 -2.05
N LEU A 100 -6.71 -11.79 -2.70
CA LEU A 100 -6.40 -13.10 -3.27
C LEU A 100 -6.15 -12.96 -4.77
N GLY A 101 -5.36 -13.89 -5.31
CA GLY A 101 -5.02 -13.89 -6.73
C GLY A 101 -3.62 -13.35 -6.99
N GLN A 102 -3.23 -13.37 -8.26
CA GLN A 102 -1.90 -12.95 -8.71
C GLN A 102 -2.03 -12.02 -9.93
N GLY A 103 -1.00 -11.22 -10.16
CA GLY A 103 -0.97 -10.34 -11.31
C GLY A 103 -2.15 -9.37 -11.32
N SER A 104 -2.77 -9.22 -12.48
CA SER A 104 -3.87 -8.28 -12.68
C SER A 104 -5.22 -8.78 -12.15
N ILE A 105 -5.32 -10.06 -11.75
CA ILE A 105 -6.57 -10.56 -11.16
C ILE A 105 -6.67 -10.26 -9.65
N ARG A 106 -5.63 -9.68 -9.06
CA ARG A 106 -5.71 -9.21 -7.67
C ARG A 106 -6.84 -8.18 -7.54
N PRO A 107 -7.46 -8.10 -6.36
CA PRO A 107 -8.51 -7.08 -6.14
C PRO A 107 -7.99 -5.67 -6.39
N THR A 108 -8.81 -4.85 -7.03
CA THR A 108 -8.42 -3.50 -7.44
C THR A 108 -9.37 -2.45 -6.84
N ILE A 109 -8.78 -1.45 -6.20
CA ILE A 109 -9.49 -0.26 -5.74
C ILE A 109 -9.12 0.89 -6.68
N SER A 110 -10.12 1.49 -7.34
CA SER A 110 -9.92 2.56 -8.31
C SER A 110 -10.41 3.89 -7.73
N PHE A 111 -9.55 4.90 -7.79
CA PHE A 111 -9.87 6.25 -7.32
C PHE A 111 -10.37 7.05 -8.52
N THR A 112 -11.67 7.37 -8.52
CA THR A 112 -12.37 7.91 -9.69
C THR A 112 -13.07 9.23 -9.35
N THR A 113 -13.46 9.98 -10.37
CA THR A 113 -14.49 11.03 -10.32
C THR A 113 -14.07 12.34 -9.67
N ALA A 114 -13.25 12.34 -8.59
CA ALA A 114 -12.97 13.57 -7.86
C ALA A 114 -11.53 13.62 -7.35
N ILE A 115 -10.98 14.83 -7.28
CA ILE A 115 -9.64 15.05 -6.71
C ILE A 115 -9.56 14.65 -5.23
N THR A 116 -10.72 14.54 -4.56
CA THR A 116 -10.81 14.12 -3.16
C THR A 116 -10.99 12.61 -3.00
N ALA A 117 -11.03 11.83 -4.10
CA ALA A 117 -11.20 10.38 -4.00
C ALA A 117 -10.07 9.78 -3.15
N GLN A 118 -10.44 9.13 -2.03
CA GLN A 118 -9.43 8.75 -1.04
C GLN A 118 -9.89 7.56 -0.20
N MET A 119 -8.98 6.64 0.06
CA MET A 119 -9.12 5.64 1.13
C MET A 119 -8.42 6.17 2.38
N THR A 120 -9.06 6.06 3.53
CA THR A 120 -8.45 6.49 4.79
C THR A 120 -8.24 5.30 5.73
N VAL A 121 -7.09 5.27 6.41
CA VAL A 121 -6.77 4.26 7.41
C VAL A 121 -6.58 5.00 8.73
N THR A 122 -7.64 5.04 9.53
CA THR A 122 -7.64 5.79 10.78
C THR A 122 -7.36 4.91 12.00
N ALA A 123 -7.59 3.60 11.88
CA ALA A 123 -7.39 2.67 12.98
C ALA A 123 -5.97 2.14 13.04
N ALA A 124 -5.54 1.75 14.23
CA ALA A 124 -4.22 1.18 14.46
C ALA A 124 -4.19 -0.33 14.14
N ASN A 125 -2.98 -0.85 13.91
CA ASN A 125 -2.75 -2.29 13.72
C ASN A 125 -3.52 -2.84 12.52
N VAL A 126 -3.56 -2.10 11.42
CA VAL A 126 -4.23 -2.54 10.18
C VAL A 126 -3.18 -3.01 9.19
N THR A 127 -3.41 -4.21 8.64
CA THR A 127 -2.52 -4.76 7.60
C THR A 127 -3.29 -4.92 6.31
N ILE A 128 -2.72 -4.42 5.21
CA ILE A 128 -3.32 -4.52 3.87
C ILE A 128 -2.31 -5.25 2.98
N LYS A 129 -2.73 -6.38 2.40
CA LYS A 129 -1.83 -7.22 1.60
C LYS A 129 -2.39 -7.50 0.22
N ASN A 130 -1.49 -7.51 -0.77
CA ASN A 130 -1.73 -8.05 -2.11
C ASN A 130 -2.92 -7.39 -2.85
N MET A 131 -3.10 -6.08 -2.65
CA MET A 131 -4.14 -5.30 -3.32
C MET A 131 -3.55 -4.43 -4.42
N ILE A 132 -4.38 -4.04 -5.40
CA ILE A 132 -4.02 -3.05 -6.41
C ILE A 132 -4.82 -1.76 -6.13
N PHE A 133 -4.13 -0.63 -6.16
CA PHE A 133 -4.72 0.70 -5.99
C PHE A 133 -4.43 1.50 -7.26
N THR A 134 -5.46 2.01 -7.94
CA THR A 134 -5.28 2.64 -9.26
C THR A 134 -5.86 4.05 -9.29
N CYS A 135 -5.02 5.00 -9.67
CA CYS A 135 -5.43 6.37 -9.94
C CYS A 135 -6.17 6.39 -11.29
N ALA A 136 -7.45 6.73 -11.27
CA ALA A 136 -8.29 6.79 -12.46
C ALA A 136 -8.90 8.18 -12.69
N PHE A 137 -8.46 9.19 -11.93
CA PHE A 137 -8.90 10.59 -12.07
C PHE A 137 -7.69 11.49 -11.83
N ASP A 138 -7.59 12.57 -12.62
CA ASP A 138 -6.41 13.43 -12.53
C ASP A 138 -6.40 14.30 -11.27
N ALA A 139 -5.21 14.58 -10.76
CA ALA A 139 -4.94 15.48 -9.64
C ALA A 139 -5.55 15.03 -8.30
N ILE A 140 -5.73 13.72 -8.12
CA ILE A 140 -6.14 13.20 -6.81
C ILE A 140 -5.12 13.64 -5.76
N THR A 141 -5.58 14.31 -4.71
CA THR A 141 -4.71 14.90 -3.69
C THR A 141 -3.85 13.84 -3.00
N ALA A 142 -4.46 12.74 -2.57
CA ALA A 142 -3.75 11.57 -2.05
C ALA A 142 -4.66 10.36 -2.18
N MET A 143 -4.18 9.31 -2.81
CA MET A 143 -5.00 8.09 -2.97
C MET A 143 -5.31 7.49 -1.59
N ILE A 144 -4.31 7.43 -0.74
CA ILE A 144 -4.47 6.82 0.59
C ILE A 144 -3.95 7.79 1.65
N SER A 145 -4.75 7.99 2.69
CA SER A 145 -4.37 8.78 3.87
C SER A 145 -4.32 7.86 5.09
N VAL A 146 -3.22 7.93 5.86
CA VAL A 146 -2.99 7.07 7.03
C VAL A 146 -2.79 7.94 8.26
N THR A 147 -3.65 7.76 9.25
CA THR A 147 -3.49 8.41 10.56
C THR A 147 -3.31 7.39 11.69
N GLY A 148 -3.62 6.11 11.41
CA GLY A 148 -3.47 5.04 12.39
C GLY A 148 -2.01 4.62 12.59
N ALA A 149 -1.66 4.23 13.80
CA ALA A 149 -0.34 3.66 14.11
C ALA A 149 -0.27 2.19 13.69
N ASP A 150 0.94 1.69 13.44
CA ASP A 150 1.17 0.27 13.11
C ASP A 150 0.41 -0.19 11.86
N VAL A 151 0.29 0.67 10.86
CA VAL A 151 -0.36 0.31 9.59
C VAL A 151 0.71 -0.24 8.65
N THR A 152 0.38 -1.37 7.99
CA THR A 152 1.31 -2.05 7.07
C THR A 152 0.65 -2.27 5.70
N PHE A 153 1.34 -1.88 4.64
CA PHE A 153 1.05 -2.30 3.27
C PHE A 153 2.12 -3.30 2.84
N ASP A 154 1.72 -4.50 2.45
CA ASP A 154 2.65 -5.58 2.10
C ASP A 154 2.26 -6.20 0.77
N GLY A 155 3.16 -6.20 -0.20
CA GLY A 155 2.93 -6.80 -1.50
C GLY A 155 1.87 -6.09 -2.33
N CYS A 156 1.61 -4.82 -2.06
CA CYS A 156 0.59 -4.04 -2.76
C CYS A 156 1.15 -3.39 -4.04
N GLU A 157 0.24 -3.02 -4.94
CA GLU A 157 0.60 -2.28 -6.15
C GLU A 157 -0.18 -0.97 -6.18
N PHE A 158 0.54 0.12 -6.42
CA PHE A 158 -0.04 1.46 -6.49
C PHE A 158 0.23 2.02 -7.89
N ASN A 159 -0.78 2.06 -8.73
CA ASN A 159 -0.72 2.66 -10.05
C ASN A 159 -1.07 4.14 -9.90
N THR A 160 -0.05 4.96 -9.61
CA THR A 160 -0.23 6.36 -9.20
C THR A 160 -0.43 7.31 -10.35
N ASN A 161 -0.11 6.87 -11.56
CA ASN A 161 -0.47 7.64 -12.77
C ASN A 161 -0.61 6.71 -13.98
N SER A 162 -1.27 7.23 -14.98
CA SER A 162 -1.40 6.57 -16.28
C SER A 162 -0.92 7.57 -17.35
N GLY A 163 -1.23 7.30 -18.61
CA GLY A 163 -0.84 8.20 -19.67
C GLY A 163 -1.46 9.60 -19.59
N THR A 164 -2.60 9.74 -18.95
CA THR A 164 -3.38 10.99 -18.94
C THR A 164 -3.79 11.49 -17.56
N VAL A 165 -3.67 10.67 -16.52
CA VAL A 165 -4.05 11.08 -15.16
C VAL A 165 -2.93 10.73 -14.19
N GLY A 166 -2.87 11.46 -13.07
CA GLY A 166 -1.91 11.19 -12.00
C GLY A 166 -2.39 11.73 -10.67
N THR A 167 -1.98 11.06 -9.60
CA THR A 167 -2.23 11.55 -8.25
C THR A 167 -1.12 12.50 -7.80
N VAL A 168 -1.44 13.46 -6.95
CA VAL A 168 -0.43 14.31 -6.32
C VAL A 168 0.41 13.47 -5.34
N LEU A 169 -0.25 12.67 -4.51
CA LEU A 169 0.42 11.78 -3.57
C LEU A 169 -0.16 10.36 -3.66
N GLY A 170 0.71 9.35 -3.64
CA GLY A 170 0.27 7.97 -3.54
C GLY A 170 -0.27 7.68 -2.13
N ILE A 171 0.62 7.71 -1.15
CA ILE A 171 0.25 7.56 0.26
C ILE A 171 0.69 8.82 1.03
N LEU A 172 -0.21 9.36 1.84
CA LEU A 172 0.06 10.44 2.77
C LEU A 172 -0.14 9.92 4.19
N THR A 173 0.86 10.10 5.06
CA THR A 173 0.68 9.77 6.47
C THR A 173 0.63 11.03 7.32
N ALA A 174 -0.14 10.98 8.40
CA ALA A 174 -0.15 12.02 9.42
C ALA A 174 0.90 11.74 10.51
N ALA A 175 1.09 12.70 11.40
CA ALA A 175 2.04 12.58 12.52
C ALA A 175 1.74 11.41 13.46
N THR A 176 0.48 11.01 13.53
CA THR A 176 0.03 9.91 14.39
C THR A 176 0.32 8.52 13.79
N ALA A 177 0.69 8.45 12.52
CA ALA A 177 0.95 7.17 11.83
C ALA A 177 2.36 6.64 12.18
N THR A 178 2.57 6.38 13.47
CA THR A 178 3.85 5.84 13.95
C THR A 178 3.98 4.37 13.56
N ARG A 179 5.21 3.90 13.39
CA ARG A 179 5.55 2.51 13.00
C ARG A 179 4.87 2.08 11.71
N PHE A 180 4.69 3.05 10.79
CA PHE A 180 4.10 2.83 9.47
C PHE A 180 5.07 2.02 8.59
N LYS A 181 4.53 1.05 7.85
CA LYS A 181 5.35 0.15 7.02
C LYS A 181 4.79 0.03 5.60
N VAL A 182 5.69 0.10 4.64
CA VAL A 182 5.38 -0.28 3.25
C VAL A 182 6.49 -1.23 2.80
N VAL A 183 6.14 -2.46 2.56
CA VAL A 183 7.13 -3.50 2.24
C VAL A 183 6.70 -4.28 1.00
N ASN A 184 7.70 -4.75 0.23
CA ASN A 184 7.48 -5.64 -0.92
C ASN A 184 6.48 -5.08 -1.95
N SER A 185 6.32 -3.76 -2.02
CA SER A 185 5.23 -3.13 -2.76
C SER A 185 5.78 -2.40 -4.01
N ARG A 186 4.87 -2.13 -4.95
CA ARG A 186 5.23 -1.50 -6.22
C ARG A 186 4.41 -0.23 -6.41
N PHE A 187 5.07 0.86 -6.75
CA PHE A 187 4.43 2.11 -7.15
C PHE A 187 4.76 2.33 -8.62
N LEU A 188 3.77 2.25 -9.46
CA LEU A 188 3.97 2.18 -10.90
C LEU A 188 3.34 3.37 -11.61
N GLY A 189 4.06 3.89 -12.58
CA GLY A 189 3.56 4.91 -13.50
C GLY A 189 4.46 4.98 -14.72
N PRO A 190 3.95 5.49 -15.84
CA PRO A 190 4.79 5.70 -17.02
C PRO A 190 5.82 6.80 -16.78
N ALA A 191 6.90 6.76 -17.53
CA ALA A 191 7.94 7.78 -17.46
C ALA A 191 7.45 9.14 -17.96
N ALA A 192 6.45 9.13 -18.84
CA ALA A 192 5.85 10.36 -19.38
C ALA A 192 4.33 10.22 -19.34
N ASN A 193 3.67 11.27 -18.91
CA ASN A 193 2.22 11.38 -18.99
C ASN A 193 1.85 12.87 -19.16
N THR A 194 0.62 13.12 -19.60
CA THR A 194 0.09 14.48 -19.73
C THR A 194 -0.69 14.91 -18.49
N GLY A 195 -0.99 13.97 -17.61
CA GLY A 195 -1.67 14.25 -16.34
C GLY A 195 -0.72 14.78 -15.27
N THR A 196 -1.26 14.90 -14.08
CA THR A 196 -0.54 15.44 -12.93
C THR A 196 0.73 14.63 -12.64
N THR A 197 1.82 15.33 -12.41
CA THR A 197 3.06 14.71 -11.94
C THR A 197 2.93 14.38 -10.47
N THR A 198 3.15 13.14 -10.12
CA THR A 198 3.13 12.73 -8.72
C THR A 198 4.24 13.44 -7.94
N THR A 199 3.87 14.21 -6.92
CA THR A 199 4.84 14.91 -6.07
C THR A 199 5.65 13.87 -5.28
N ALA A 200 4.97 12.92 -4.64
CA ALA A 200 5.65 11.82 -3.95
C ALA A 200 4.79 10.56 -3.96
N GLN A 201 5.45 9.41 -4.11
CA GLN A 201 4.73 8.14 -3.96
C GLN A 201 4.34 7.91 -2.51
N ILE A 202 5.26 8.22 -1.59
CA ILE A 202 4.98 8.20 -0.16
C ILE A 202 5.40 9.55 0.41
N LYS A 203 4.44 10.31 0.95
CA LYS A 203 4.73 11.48 1.75
C LYS A 203 4.48 11.13 3.21
N HIS A 204 5.55 11.03 3.97
CA HIS A 204 5.49 10.66 5.37
C HIS A 204 5.73 11.89 6.24
N GLU A 205 4.72 12.27 7.03
CA GLU A 205 4.83 13.39 7.96
C GLU A 205 5.58 12.95 9.22
N VAL A 206 5.53 13.72 10.27
CA VAL A 206 6.20 13.39 11.54
C VAL A 206 5.85 11.97 11.98
N GLY A 207 6.86 11.17 12.31
CA GLY A 207 6.62 9.80 12.75
C GLY A 207 7.86 9.18 13.36
N VAL A 208 7.67 8.01 13.96
CA VAL A 208 8.74 7.25 14.60
C VAL A 208 8.68 5.81 14.09
N ASP A 209 9.87 5.22 13.89
CA ASP A 209 10.02 3.78 13.63
C ASP A 209 9.28 3.30 12.38
N TYR A 210 9.42 4.04 11.27
CA TYR A 210 8.83 3.61 10.00
C TYR A 210 9.74 2.62 9.26
N LEU A 211 9.15 1.85 8.33
CA LEU A 211 9.89 0.89 7.52
C LEU A 211 9.43 0.93 6.06
N PHE A 212 10.35 1.29 5.15
CA PHE A 212 10.12 1.20 3.71
C PHE A 212 11.18 0.26 3.13
N GLN A 213 10.77 -0.97 2.81
CA GLN A 213 11.74 -2.00 2.44
C GLN A 213 11.28 -2.85 1.27
N ASN A 214 12.20 -3.19 0.38
CA ASN A 214 11.97 -4.06 -0.77
C ASN A 214 10.91 -3.51 -1.74
N ASN A 215 10.80 -2.19 -1.90
CA ASN A 215 9.78 -1.59 -2.75
C ASN A 215 10.38 -1.17 -4.10
N TYR A 216 9.47 -1.05 -5.10
CA TYR A 216 9.84 -0.59 -6.43
C TYR A 216 8.95 0.58 -6.84
N UNK A 217 9.39 1.99 -7.14
CA UNK A 217 8.84 2.98 -7.41
C UNK A 217 9.23 3.35 -8.58
N THR A 218 8.48 3.51 -9.54
CA THR A 218 8.84 4.02 -10.87
C THR A 218 7.79 4.97 -11.44
N GLY A 219 8.23 5.88 -12.32
CA GLY A 219 7.31 6.72 -13.10
C GLY A 219 7.61 8.20 -13.04
N LYS A 220 6.66 8.98 -13.59
CA LYS A 220 6.74 10.44 -13.58
C LYS A 220 6.40 10.94 -12.18
N MET A 221 7.42 11.31 -11.42
CA MET A 221 7.26 11.81 -10.05
C MET A 221 8.39 12.78 -9.72
N THR A 222 8.14 13.67 -8.77
CA THR A 222 9.18 14.57 -8.27
C THR A 222 10.12 13.83 -7.33
N GLN A 223 9.55 13.02 -6.44
CA GLN A 223 10.31 12.19 -5.49
C GLN A 223 9.58 10.87 -5.27
N ALA A 224 10.30 9.82 -4.88
CA ALA A 224 9.64 8.58 -4.50
C ALA A 224 9.19 8.64 -3.03
N ILE A 225 10.09 9.10 -2.16
CA ILE A 225 9.78 9.28 -0.73
C ILE A 225 10.05 10.72 -0.35
N LEU A 226 9.07 11.37 0.26
CA LEU A 226 9.16 12.73 0.77
C LEU A 226 8.81 12.75 2.26
N ASN A 227 9.72 13.27 3.04
CA ASN A 227 9.46 13.58 4.43
C ASN A 227 9.59 15.08 4.64
N ALA A 228 8.48 15.74 4.92
CA ALA A 228 8.43 17.20 5.03
C ALA A 228 8.68 17.71 6.46
N THR A 229 8.65 16.82 7.45
CA THR A 229 8.83 17.16 8.86
C THR A 229 9.74 16.11 9.51
N ALA A 230 10.26 16.39 10.70
CA ALA A 230 11.25 15.52 11.32
C ALA A 230 10.72 14.10 11.58
N LEU A 231 11.47 13.11 11.11
CA LEU A 231 11.20 11.68 11.34
C LEU A 231 12.31 11.09 12.21
N LEU A 232 11.93 10.39 13.24
CA LEU A 232 12.88 9.74 14.14
C LEU A 232 12.89 8.23 13.94
N ARG A 233 14.08 7.68 13.82
CA ARG A 233 14.31 6.22 13.78
C ARG A 233 13.48 5.52 12.70
N GLY A 234 13.88 5.63 11.47
CA GLY A 234 13.23 4.91 10.37
C GLY A 234 14.24 4.19 9.50
N LEU A 235 13.76 3.20 8.77
CA LEU A 235 14.59 2.42 7.86
C LEU A 235 14.02 2.49 6.45
N ILE A 236 14.87 2.92 5.49
CA ILE A 236 14.58 2.88 4.05
C ILE A 236 15.64 1.99 3.41
N ASP A 237 15.30 0.73 3.13
CA ASP A 237 16.30 -0.26 2.81
C ASP A 237 15.91 -1.12 1.61
N ASN A 238 16.85 -1.41 0.77
CA ASN A 238 16.73 -2.34 -0.36
C ASN A 238 15.56 -1.99 -1.30
N ASN A 239 15.36 -0.70 -1.55
CA ASN A 239 14.35 -0.26 -2.51
C ASN A 239 14.99 0.06 -3.86
N ARG A 240 14.18 -0.01 -4.91
CA ARG A 240 14.58 0.42 -6.24
C ARG A 240 13.71 1.59 -6.69
N PHE A 241 14.34 2.70 -7.04
CA PHE A 241 13.65 3.91 -7.49
C PHE A 241 14.05 4.26 -8.92
N VAL A 242 13.05 4.56 -9.76
CA VAL A 242 13.26 5.08 -11.11
C VAL A 242 12.39 6.32 -11.23
N VAL A 243 13.00 7.47 -10.97
CA VAL A 243 12.33 8.78 -10.92
C VAL A 243 12.51 9.45 -12.27
N ALA A 244 11.47 9.45 -13.09
CA ALA A 244 11.61 9.83 -14.51
C ALA A 244 11.75 11.33 -14.72
N THR A 245 11.27 12.16 -13.78
CA THR A 245 11.32 13.63 -13.93
C THR A 245 12.05 14.34 -12.81
N GLY A 246 12.09 13.76 -11.64
CA GLY A 246 12.73 14.37 -10.47
C GLY A 246 14.24 14.12 -10.41
N THR A 247 14.92 14.95 -9.65
CA THR A 247 16.37 14.83 -9.40
C THR A 247 16.67 14.15 -8.07
N VAL A 248 15.64 13.89 -7.25
CA VAL A 248 15.76 13.33 -5.91
C VAL A 248 14.83 12.12 -5.80
N ALA A 249 15.35 11.00 -5.35
CA ALA A 249 14.51 9.83 -5.08
C ALA A 249 13.98 9.84 -3.64
N ILE A 250 14.84 10.21 -2.68
CA ILE A 250 14.49 10.25 -1.27
C ILE A 250 14.81 11.64 -0.73
N SER A 251 13.80 12.36 -0.27
CA SER A 251 13.95 13.70 0.30
C SER A 251 13.51 13.68 1.77
N MET A 252 14.44 13.91 2.67
CA MET A 252 14.20 13.89 4.11
C MET A 252 14.35 15.29 4.70
N HIS A 253 13.53 15.60 5.68
CA HIS A 253 13.65 16.83 6.46
C HIS A 253 15.02 16.88 7.16
N ALA A 254 15.57 18.07 7.31
CA ALA A 254 16.93 18.29 7.85
C ALA A 254 17.12 17.68 9.25
N SER A 255 16.06 17.58 10.04
CA SER A 255 16.11 17.03 11.40
C SER A 255 15.74 15.55 11.48
N SER A 256 15.55 14.89 10.34
CA SER A 256 15.21 13.46 10.33
C SER A 256 16.47 12.61 10.54
N THR A 257 16.33 11.49 11.25
CA THR A 257 17.45 10.60 11.54
C THR A 257 17.18 9.17 11.01
N PRO A 258 17.03 9.01 9.69
CA PRO A 258 16.78 7.71 9.11
C PRO A 258 18.05 6.88 8.96
N PHE A 259 17.86 5.57 8.83
CA PHE A 259 18.82 4.68 8.17
C PHE A 259 18.37 4.50 6.71
N ILE A 260 19.24 4.88 5.76
CA ILE A 260 18.96 4.75 4.32
C ILE A 260 20.04 3.87 3.71
N SER A 261 19.71 2.62 3.38
CA SER A 261 20.73 1.65 3.01
C SER A 261 20.31 0.80 1.80
N ASN A 262 21.31 0.38 1.04
CA ASN A 262 21.17 -0.62 -0.03
C ASN A 262 20.13 -0.27 -1.11
N ASN A 263 19.79 1.00 -1.27
CA ASN A 263 18.80 1.39 -2.28
C ASN A 263 19.48 1.60 -3.64
N ARG A 264 18.75 1.28 -4.71
CA ARG A 264 19.17 1.50 -6.09
C ARG A 264 18.31 2.59 -6.70
N MET A 265 18.95 3.64 -7.20
CA MET A 265 18.21 4.83 -7.66
C MET A 265 18.65 5.25 -9.06
N ASN A 266 17.66 5.52 -9.92
CA ASN A 266 17.86 6.17 -11.19
C ASN A 266 17.00 7.43 -11.18
N VAL A 267 17.64 8.60 -11.34
CA VAL A 267 16.93 9.89 -11.34
C VAL A 267 17.15 10.59 -12.68
N ALA A 268 16.27 11.52 -13.01
CA ALA A 268 16.30 12.18 -14.31
C ALA A 268 17.59 12.99 -14.53
N SER A 269 18.08 13.64 -13.49
CA SER A 269 19.35 14.37 -13.54
C SER A 269 19.76 14.69 -12.10
N GLY A 270 20.98 15.19 -11.94
CA GLY A 270 21.46 15.64 -10.63
C GLY A 270 22.46 14.69 -9.99
N THR A 271 23.04 15.15 -8.90
CA THR A 271 24.14 14.48 -8.22
C THR A 271 23.79 14.02 -6.81
N ALA A 272 22.58 14.34 -6.32
CA ALA A 272 22.18 14.02 -4.95
C ALA A 272 20.78 13.38 -4.95
N PRO A 273 20.68 12.09 -5.32
CA PRO A 273 19.37 11.43 -5.33
C PRO A 273 18.78 11.23 -3.93
N ILE A 274 19.60 11.37 -2.90
CA ILE A 274 19.15 11.37 -1.51
C ILE A 274 19.47 12.75 -0.91
N VAL A 275 18.46 13.41 -0.35
CA VAL A 275 18.63 14.62 0.44
C VAL A 275 18.31 14.27 1.88
N ALA A 276 19.33 14.24 2.73
CA ALA A 276 19.18 13.93 4.14
C ALA A 276 20.30 14.66 4.90
N ALA A 277 19.93 15.52 5.83
CA ALA A 277 20.92 16.32 6.56
C ALA A 277 21.45 15.59 7.80
N ALA A 278 20.72 14.60 8.28
CA ALA A 278 21.13 13.80 9.45
C ALA A 278 20.75 12.33 9.18
N GLY A 279 21.23 11.43 10.03
CA GLY A 279 20.97 10.01 9.87
C GLY A 279 22.13 9.28 9.21
N PHE A 280 21.91 8.02 8.90
CA PHE A 280 22.96 7.12 8.37
C PHE A 280 22.59 6.74 6.93
N VAL A 281 23.54 6.98 6.01
CA VAL A 281 23.33 6.68 4.58
C VAL A 281 24.50 5.80 4.10
N ALA A 282 24.25 4.57 3.68
CA ALA A 282 25.32 3.65 3.27
C ALA A 282 24.83 2.62 2.23
N GLY A 283 25.74 2.15 1.42
CA GLY A 283 25.47 1.06 0.48
C GLY A 283 24.50 1.40 -0.63
N ASN A 284 24.17 2.67 -0.84
CA ASN A 284 23.23 3.07 -1.88
C ASN A 284 23.98 3.27 -3.21
N VAL A 285 23.32 2.89 -4.31
CA VAL A 285 23.86 3.03 -5.66
C VAL A 285 22.91 3.85 -6.50
N TYR A 286 23.44 4.80 -7.27
CA TYR A 286 22.59 5.61 -8.11
C TYR A 286 23.18 5.90 -9.49
N SER A 287 22.32 6.24 -10.43
CA SER A 287 22.69 6.75 -11.73
C SER A 287 21.74 7.89 -12.11
N ALA A 288 22.26 8.87 -12.84
CA ALA A 288 21.46 9.94 -13.42
C ALA A 288 21.41 9.75 -14.95
N ALA A 289 20.28 10.12 -15.55
CA ALA A 289 20.05 9.84 -16.97
C ALA A 289 20.97 10.62 -17.92
N ALA A 290 21.55 11.72 -17.48
CA ALA A 290 22.44 12.54 -18.32
C ALA A 290 23.88 12.03 -18.28
N GLY A 291 24.11 10.90 -18.92
CA GLY A 291 25.45 10.33 -19.03
C GLY A 291 25.69 9.25 -18.00
N VAL A 292 25.61 8.04 -18.45
CA VAL A 292 25.96 6.88 -17.64
C VAL A 292 27.46 6.84 -17.46
N THR A 293 27.97 7.64 -16.59
CA THR A 293 29.24 7.32 -15.97
C THR A 293 28.92 6.26 -14.93
N ALA A 294 29.67 5.18 -14.94
CA ALA A 294 29.51 4.07 -14.00
C ALA A 294 29.23 4.61 -12.60
N GLY A 295 28.13 4.17 -12.02
CA GLY A 295 27.65 4.70 -10.76
C GLY A 295 28.72 4.67 -9.70
N THR A 296 29.11 5.84 -9.23
CA THR A 296 29.98 5.93 -8.08
C THR A 296 29.16 5.48 -6.87
N ALA A 297 29.53 4.36 -6.32
CA ALA A 297 29.01 3.99 -5.03
C ALA A 297 29.39 5.10 -4.04
N SER A 298 28.40 5.81 -3.54
CA SER A 298 28.68 6.76 -2.49
C SER A 298 28.93 5.93 -1.23
N THR A 299 30.17 5.70 -0.99
CA THR A 299 30.57 5.16 0.32
C THR A 299 30.77 6.34 1.25
N ILE A 300 29.95 6.44 2.25
CA ILE A 300 30.24 7.20 3.45
C ILE A 300 30.54 6.18 4.52
#